data_934484fa4d0c581cf0b1a8f9f09d7691
#
_entry.id   934484fa4d0c581cf0b1a8f9f09d7691
#
_cell.length_a   1.000
_cell.length_b   1.000
_cell.length_c   1.000
_cell.angle_alpha   90.00
_cell.angle_beta   90.00
_cell.angle_gamma   90.00
#
_symmetry.space_group_name_H-M   'P 1'
#
loop_
_entity.id
_entity.type
_entity.pdbx_description
1 polymer ?
#
loop_
_entity_poly.entity_id
_entity_poly.type
_entity_poly.pdbx_seq_one_letter_code
_entity_poly.pdbx_strand_id
1 'polypeptide(L)'
;MGKKQQHTFITDNSYIKNHKPNKNSHYHQGAINGSKFKKIFESCKKDVIIYRSGLEYNFIKWCETSSKVVRWASEPICIEYVSRLDNKKHRYYPDFFIECNNNIKYIVEIKPYAQTIKPKVNASEWDKKTWIKNIDKWKYAIEFSKKQINTKFIIITEKFFEPIGNTLE
;
A
#
# COMPACT_ATOMS: atom_id res chain seq x y z
N MET A 1 11.98 -22.47 22.36
CA MET A 1 11.75 -21.01 22.49
C MET A 1 11.93 -20.41 21.10
N GLY A 2 10.82 -20.19 20.38
CA GLY A 2 10.84 -19.60 19.04
C GLY A 2 11.16 -18.10 19.13
N LYS A 3 12.23 -17.67 18.49
CA LYS A 3 12.51 -16.24 18.32
C LYS A 3 11.33 -15.62 17.54
N LYS A 4 10.58 -14.72 18.16
CA LYS A 4 9.62 -13.85 17.46
C LYS A 4 10.44 -13.06 16.44
N GLN A 5 10.29 -13.37 15.16
CA GLN A 5 10.81 -12.51 14.11
C GLN A 5 10.10 -11.17 14.25
N GLN A 6 10.80 -10.18 14.80
CA GLN A 6 10.36 -8.80 14.75
C GLN A 6 10.42 -8.37 13.28
N HIS A 7 9.28 -7.96 12.72
CA HIS A 7 9.27 -7.28 11.45
C HIS A 7 10.07 -5.99 11.63
N THR A 8 11.27 -5.95 11.07
CA THR A 8 12.07 -4.73 11.04
C THR A 8 11.45 -3.86 9.94
N PHE A 9 10.59 -2.93 10.33
CA PHE A 9 10.19 -1.86 9.44
C PHE A 9 11.44 -1.06 9.10
N ILE A 10 11.59 -0.69 7.83
CA ILE A 10 12.66 0.21 7.43
C ILE A 10 12.33 1.57 8.02
N THR A 11 13.02 1.94 9.09
CA THR A 11 12.86 3.22 9.79
C THR A 11 13.59 4.36 9.09
N ASP A 12 14.19 4.11 7.93
CA ASP A 12 14.81 5.19 7.15
C ASP A 12 13.72 6.00 6.43
N ASN A 13 13.14 6.92 7.19
CA ASN A 13 12.16 7.90 6.75
C ASN A 13 12.75 9.02 5.88
N SER A 14 14.02 8.94 5.47
CA SER A 14 14.65 9.98 4.66
C SER A 14 13.94 10.18 3.32
N TYR A 15 13.38 9.12 2.74
CA TYR A 15 12.58 9.18 1.52
C TYR A 15 11.21 9.84 1.74
N ILE A 16 10.56 9.58 2.87
CA ILE A 16 9.21 10.10 3.20
C ILE A 16 9.29 11.58 3.60
N LYS A 17 10.34 11.99 4.28
CA LYS A 17 10.52 13.38 4.77
C LYS A 17 10.57 14.42 3.66
N ASN A 18 10.91 14.03 2.43
CA ASN A 18 11.03 14.94 1.30
C ASN A 18 9.77 14.99 0.40
N HIS A 19 8.76 14.14 0.64
CA HIS A 19 7.54 14.13 -0.14
C HIS A 19 6.46 14.97 0.54
N LYS A 20 6.46 16.26 0.24
CA LYS A 20 5.32 17.14 0.57
C LYS A 20 4.15 16.84 -0.37
N PRO A 21 2.90 16.90 0.11
CA PRO A 21 1.73 16.84 -0.76
C PRO A 21 1.85 17.89 -1.87
N ASN A 22 1.61 17.49 -3.10
CA ASN A 22 1.62 18.43 -4.23
C ASN A 22 0.34 19.25 -4.22
N LYS A 23 0.43 20.54 -3.87
CA LYS A 23 -0.72 21.47 -3.81
C LYS A 23 -1.42 21.66 -5.16
N ASN A 24 -0.73 21.37 -6.26
CA ASN A 24 -1.28 21.51 -7.63
C ASN A 24 -1.74 20.17 -8.22
N SER A 25 -1.81 19.11 -7.41
CA SER A 25 -2.30 17.81 -7.85
C SER A 25 -3.83 17.85 -8.00
N HIS A 26 -4.34 17.27 -9.09
CA HIS A 26 -5.77 16.99 -9.26
C HIS A 26 -6.28 15.91 -8.29
N TYR A 27 -5.38 15.22 -7.59
CA TYR A 27 -5.71 14.19 -6.60
C TYR A 27 -5.80 14.80 -5.20
N HIS A 28 -6.76 14.33 -4.42
CA HIS A 28 -6.87 14.69 -3.00
C HIS A 28 -5.66 14.13 -2.24
N GLN A 29 -4.78 15.01 -1.81
CA GLN A 29 -3.56 14.67 -1.08
C GLN A 29 -3.51 15.41 0.26
N GLY A 30 -2.83 14.82 1.22
CA GLY A 30 -2.65 15.47 2.51
C GLY A 30 -1.60 14.79 3.38
N ALA A 31 -1.39 15.37 4.54
CA ALA A 31 -0.45 14.90 5.55
C ALA A 31 -1.11 14.93 6.93
N ILE A 32 -0.98 13.86 7.69
CA ILE A 32 -1.56 13.71 9.01
C ILE A 32 -0.46 13.23 9.96
N ASN A 33 -0.33 13.86 11.13
CA ASN A 33 0.60 13.39 12.14
C ASN A 33 0.16 12.00 12.65
N GLY A 34 1.07 11.04 12.67
CA GLY A 34 0.83 9.66 13.09
C GLY A 34 0.29 9.54 14.51
N SER A 35 0.64 10.48 15.40
CA SER A 35 0.13 10.51 16.77
C SER A 35 -1.39 10.67 16.88
N LYS A 36 -2.07 11.10 15.82
CA LYS A 36 -3.54 11.22 15.76
C LYS A 36 -4.23 9.88 15.56
N PHE A 37 -3.50 8.84 15.16
CA PHE A 37 -4.06 7.52 14.91
C PHE A 37 -3.94 6.60 16.12
N LYS A 38 -4.98 5.82 16.38
CA LYS A 38 -5.04 4.88 17.52
C LYS A 38 -4.37 3.54 17.20
N LYS A 39 -4.56 3.06 15.98
CA LYS A 39 -4.12 1.73 15.53
C LYS A 39 -2.84 1.73 14.72
N ILE A 40 -2.23 2.87 14.50
CA ILE A 40 -0.92 2.92 13.85
C ILE A 40 0.13 2.23 14.72
N PHE A 41 1.12 1.59 14.11
CA PHE A 41 2.24 1.03 14.87
C PHE A 41 2.93 2.10 15.70
N GLU A 42 3.33 1.76 16.92
CA GLU A 42 3.94 2.71 17.85
C GLU A 42 5.18 3.39 17.28
N SER A 43 6.00 2.63 16.52
CA SER A 43 7.17 3.15 15.82
C SER A 43 6.85 4.25 14.79
N CYS A 44 5.62 4.26 14.27
CA CYS A 44 5.16 5.20 13.24
C CYS A 44 4.42 6.41 13.81
N LYS A 45 4.16 6.47 15.13
CA LYS A 45 3.43 7.58 15.74
C LYS A 45 4.15 8.93 15.65
N LYS A 46 5.46 8.92 15.50
CA LYS A 46 6.27 10.13 15.33
C LYS A 46 6.32 10.62 13.89
N ASP A 47 5.84 9.81 12.96
CA ASP A 47 5.93 10.09 11.53
C ASP A 47 4.76 10.95 11.05
N VAL A 48 4.99 11.63 9.95
CA VAL A 48 3.93 12.29 9.19
C VAL A 48 3.45 11.30 8.12
N ILE A 49 2.19 10.92 8.20
CA ILE A 49 1.55 10.02 7.25
C ILE A 49 1.06 10.83 6.06
N ILE A 50 1.59 10.53 4.89
CA ILE A 50 1.21 11.19 3.64
C ILE A 50 0.27 10.26 2.87
N TYR A 51 -0.88 10.78 2.46
CA TYR A 51 -1.75 10.12 1.49
C TYR A 51 -1.74 10.91 0.19
N ARG A 52 -1.67 10.22 -0.94
CA ARG A 52 -1.55 10.80 -2.28
C ARG A 52 -2.83 10.71 -3.09
N SER A 53 -3.85 10.08 -2.52
CA SER A 53 -5.16 9.93 -3.14
C SER A 53 -6.28 9.87 -2.09
N GLY A 54 -7.51 10.19 -2.51
CA GLY A 54 -8.70 10.00 -1.68
C GLY A 54 -8.94 8.54 -1.33
N LEU A 55 -8.51 7.61 -2.20
CA LEU A 55 -8.63 6.18 -1.98
C LEU A 55 -7.73 5.72 -0.83
N GLU A 56 -6.48 6.19 -0.78
CA GLU A 56 -5.55 5.96 0.34
C GLU A 56 -6.12 6.54 1.65
N TYR A 57 -6.67 7.76 1.60
CA TYR A 57 -7.29 8.37 2.76
C TYR A 57 -8.49 7.56 3.30
N ASN A 58 -9.33 7.04 2.40
CA ASN A 58 -10.44 6.17 2.78
C ASN A 58 -9.95 4.86 3.40
N PHE A 59 -8.84 4.30 2.89
CA PHE A 59 -8.24 3.11 3.46
C PHE A 59 -7.68 3.37 4.87
N ILE A 60 -7.03 4.50 5.12
CA ILE A 60 -6.59 4.92 6.46
C ILE A 60 -7.78 4.98 7.43
N LYS A 61 -8.88 5.62 7.03
CA LYS A 61 -10.10 5.67 7.86
C LYS A 61 -10.63 4.28 8.15
N TRP A 62 -10.67 3.42 7.15
CA TRP A 62 -11.10 2.04 7.33
C TRP A 62 -10.20 1.27 8.30
N CYS A 63 -8.88 1.42 8.20
CA CYS A 63 -7.94 0.81 9.15
C CYS A 63 -8.22 1.23 10.60
N GLU A 64 -8.51 2.51 10.83
CA GLU A 64 -8.78 3.03 12.17
C GLU A 64 -10.14 2.57 12.74
N THR A 65 -11.14 2.40 11.89
CA THR A 65 -12.52 2.09 12.31
C THR A 65 -12.86 0.60 12.28
N SER A 66 -12.22 -0.18 11.42
CA SER A 66 -12.51 -1.61 11.26
C SER A 66 -12.09 -2.43 12.47
N SER A 67 -13.02 -3.23 13.03
CA SER A 67 -12.71 -4.20 14.10
C SER A 67 -11.75 -5.33 13.65
N LYS A 68 -11.59 -5.53 12.34
CA LYS A 68 -10.70 -6.55 11.77
C LYS A 68 -9.22 -6.14 11.86
N VAL A 69 -8.93 -4.84 11.85
CA VAL A 69 -7.56 -4.32 11.88
C VAL A 69 -7.11 -4.09 13.31
N VAL A 70 -5.99 -4.70 13.67
CA VAL A 70 -5.33 -4.52 14.98
C VAL A 70 -4.36 -3.35 14.90
N ARG A 71 -3.46 -3.36 13.89
CA ARG A 71 -2.46 -2.31 13.68
C ARG A 71 -2.20 -2.13 12.19
N TRP A 72 -1.71 -0.93 11.84
CA TRP A 72 -1.33 -0.60 10.47
C TRP A 72 -0.11 0.35 10.41
N ALA A 73 0.54 0.40 9.27
CA ALA A 73 1.61 1.35 8.96
C ALA A 73 1.53 1.78 7.49
N SER A 74 1.97 3.01 7.21
CA SER A 74 2.08 3.56 5.85
C SER A 74 3.50 3.41 5.34
N GLU A 75 3.67 2.86 4.15
CA GLU A 75 4.94 2.66 3.43
C GLU A 75 6.09 2.04 4.28
N PRO A 76 5.82 1.05 5.17
CA PRO A 76 6.82 0.59 6.13
C PRO A 76 7.83 -0.41 5.56
N ILE A 77 7.66 -0.85 4.32
CA ILE A 77 8.44 -1.93 3.69
C ILE A 77 9.03 -1.41 2.38
N CYS A 78 10.30 -1.70 2.14
CA CYS A 78 10.96 -1.50 0.86
C CYS A 78 11.23 -2.85 0.19
N ILE A 79 10.76 -3.03 -1.03
CA ILE A 79 10.98 -4.22 -1.84
C ILE A 79 11.81 -3.82 -3.06
N GLU A 80 12.98 -4.41 -3.21
CA GLU A 80 13.75 -4.25 -4.43
C GLU A 80 13.15 -5.12 -5.54
N TYR A 81 13.03 -4.56 -6.73
CA TYR A 81 12.56 -5.27 -7.92
C TYR A 81 13.38 -4.90 -9.15
N VAL A 82 13.43 -5.77 -10.13
CA VAL A 82 14.03 -5.48 -11.44
C VAL A 82 12.90 -5.13 -12.41
N SER A 83 12.98 -3.95 -13.00
CA SER A 83 12.00 -3.50 -13.98
C SER A 83 12.33 -4.05 -15.37
N ARG A 84 11.35 -4.64 -16.07
CA ARG A 84 11.50 -5.07 -17.47
C ARG A 84 11.61 -3.89 -18.46
N LEU A 85 11.32 -2.66 -18.00
CA LEU A 85 11.40 -1.48 -18.87
C LEU A 85 12.86 -1.04 -19.13
N ASP A 86 13.75 -1.26 -18.18
CA ASP A 86 15.14 -0.80 -18.23
C ASP A 86 16.17 -1.81 -17.71
N ASN A 87 15.71 -2.99 -17.28
CA ASN A 87 16.51 -4.06 -16.68
C ASN A 87 17.34 -3.60 -15.46
N LYS A 88 16.89 -2.56 -14.76
CA LYS A 88 17.58 -2.03 -13.57
C LYS A 88 16.83 -2.38 -12.29
N LYS A 89 17.56 -2.38 -11.17
CA LYS A 89 16.99 -2.49 -9.83
C LYS A 89 16.34 -1.18 -9.43
N HIS A 90 15.14 -1.28 -8.88
CA HIS A 90 14.36 -0.19 -8.34
C HIS A 90 13.87 -0.53 -6.95
N ARG A 91 13.47 0.48 -6.19
CA ARG A 91 12.81 0.33 -4.90
C ARG A 91 11.31 0.53 -5.06
N TYR A 92 10.55 -0.32 -4.39
CA TYR A 92 9.11 -0.26 -4.33
C TYR A 92 8.67 -0.23 -2.87
N TYR A 93 7.84 0.73 -2.53
CA TYR A 93 7.24 0.89 -1.22
C TYR A 93 5.74 0.64 -1.37
N PRO A 94 5.23 -0.52 -0.96
CA PRO A 94 3.78 -0.76 -0.88
C PRO A 94 3.13 0.27 0.04
N ASP A 95 1.90 0.67 -0.30
CA ASP A 95 1.25 1.79 0.37
C ASP A 95 0.99 1.54 1.87
N PHE A 96 0.59 0.31 2.25
CA PHE A 96 0.31 -0.01 3.64
C PHE A 96 0.75 -1.42 4.04
N PHE A 97 0.90 -1.60 5.34
CA PHE A 97 0.97 -2.89 6.00
C PHE A 97 -0.06 -2.93 7.12
N ILE A 98 -0.85 -4.00 7.20
CA ILE A 98 -1.85 -4.19 8.24
C ILE A 98 -1.71 -5.54 8.93
N GLU A 99 -1.99 -5.56 10.23
CA GLU A 99 -2.18 -6.79 11.01
C GLU A 99 -3.65 -6.91 11.37
N CYS A 100 -4.23 -8.09 11.11
CA CYS A 100 -5.62 -8.37 11.40
C CYS A 100 -5.77 -9.24 12.64
N ASN A 101 -6.97 -9.20 13.25
CA ASN A 101 -7.31 -9.95 14.47
C ASN A 101 -7.30 -11.47 14.30
N ASN A 102 -7.29 -11.98 13.07
CA ASN A 102 -7.15 -13.39 12.71
C ASN A 102 -5.68 -13.83 12.52
N ASN A 103 -4.71 -13.04 12.98
CA ASN A 103 -3.26 -13.24 12.79
C ASN A 103 -2.77 -13.23 11.34
N ILE A 104 -3.59 -12.82 10.39
CA ILE A 104 -3.14 -12.60 9.02
C ILE A 104 -2.64 -11.16 8.87
N LYS A 105 -1.55 -11.01 8.15
CA LYS A 105 -0.94 -9.72 7.80
C LYS A 105 -1.10 -9.48 6.32
N TYR A 106 -1.25 -8.22 5.94
CA TYR A 106 -1.34 -7.85 4.53
C TYR A 106 -0.37 -6.73 4.20
N ILE A 107 0.36 -6.93 3.12
CA ILE A 107 1.05 -5.88 2.38
C ILE A 107 0.05 -5.37 1.35
N VAL A 108 -0.28 -4.09 1.40
CA VAL A 108 -1.40 -3.52 0.66
C VAL A 108 -0.90 -2.48 -0.33
N GLU A 109 -1.34 -2.60 -1.56
CA GLU A 109 -1.23 -1.59 -2.59
C GLU A 109 -2.61 -0.99 -2.87
N ILE A 110 -2.69 0.33 -2.97
CA ILE A 110 -3.94 1.04 -3.30
C ILE A 110 -3.88 1.47 -4.77
N LYS A 111 -4.85 1.05 -5.57
CA LYS A 111 -4.93 1.42 -6.98
C LYS A 111 -6.38 1.61 -7.42
N PRO A 112 -6.67 2.58 -8.28
CA PRO A 112 -7.93 2.61 -9.01
C PRO A 112 -8.12 1.30 -9.79
N TYR A 113 -9.34 0.77 -9.81
CA TYR A 113 -9.63 -0.50 -10.49
C TYR A 113 -9.16 -0.51 -11.95
N ALA A 114 -9.34 0.60 -12.66
CA ALA A 114 -8.89 0.73 -14.04
C ALA A 114 -7.36 0.47 -14.22
N GLN A 115 -6.54 0.74 -13.20
CA GLN A 115 -5.10 0.47 -13.24
C GLN A 115 -4.73 -0.97 -12.88
N THR A 116 -5.69 -1.79 -12.47
CA THR A 116 -5.51 -3.22 -12.19
C THR A 116 -5.87 -4.10 -13.38
N ILE A 117 -6.34 -3.51 -14.46
CA ILE A 117 -6.71 -4.19 -15.70
C ILE A 117 -5.65 -3.94 -16.76
N LYS A 118 -5.32 -5.00 -17.53
CA LYS A 118 -4.39 -4.87 -18.65
C LYS A 118 -4.91 -3.85 -19.66
N PRO A 119 -4.11 -2.85 -20.05
CA PRO A 119 -4.51 -1.85 -21.03
C PRO A 119 -4.80 -2.48 -22.39
N LYS A 120 -5.72 -1.87 -23.13
CA LYS A 120 -6.06 -2.28 -24.50
C LYS A 120 -4.85 -2.14 -25.45
N VAL A 121 -4.88 -2.83 -26.57
CA VAL A 121 -3.78 -2.79 -27.57
C VAL A 121 -3.51 -1.36 -28.06
N ASN A 122 -4.57 -0.58 -28.24
CA ASN A 122 -4.50 0.84 -28.69
C ASN A 122 -4.35 1.85 -27.53
N ALA A 123 -4.11 1.40 -26.30
CA ALA A 123 -3.81 2.29 -25.18
C ALA A 123 -2.49 3.05 -25.39
N SER A 124 -2.33 4.18 -24.70
CA SER A 124 -1.12 4.99 -24.78
C SER A 124 0.13 4.20 -24.35
N GLU A 125 1.27 4.58 -24.86
CA GLU A 125 2.56 3.99 -24.43
C GLU A 125 2.83 4.23 -22.93
N TRP A 126 2.32 5.34 -22.39
CA TRP A 126 2.41 5.62 -20.96
C TRP A 126 1.60 4.60 -20.14
N ASP A 127 0.37 4.28 -20.55
CA ASP A 127 -0.48 3.28 -19.87
C ASP A 127 0.17 1.90 -19.92
N LYS A 128 0.69 1.50 -21.07
CA LYS A 128 1.38 0.22 -21.26
C LYS A 128 2.61 0.11 -20.37
N LYS A 129 3.45 1.15 -20.31
CA LYS A 129 4.64 1.20 -19.45
C LYS A 129 4.25 1.19 -17.96
N THR A 130 3.23 1.95 -17.59
CA THR A 130 2.70 1.97 -16.22
C THR A 130 2.21 0.58 -15.80
N TRP A 131 1.48 -0.11 -16.68
CA TRP A 131 1.04 -1.47 -16.45
C TRP A 131 2.20 -2.44 -16.23
N ILE A 132 3.22 -2.43 -17.11
CA ILE A 132 4.41 -3.29 -16.98
C ILE A 132 5.08 -3.02 -15.63
N LYS A 133 5.29 -1.76 -15.27
CA LYS A 133 5.88 -1.36 -13.99
C LYS A 133 5.09 -1.88 -12.78
N ASN A 134 3.76 -1.78 -12.82
CA ASN A 134 2.90 -2.28 -11.76
C ASN A 134 2.99 -3.80 -11.62
N ILE A 135 2.90 -4.53 -12.73
CA ILE A 135 3.02 -6.00 -12.72
C ILE A 135 4.37 -6.45 -12.18
N ASP A 136 5.46 -5.77 -12.54
CA ASP A 136 6.79 -6.08 -12.01
C ASP A 136 6.83 -5.90 -10.48
N LYS A 137 6.37 -4.77 -9.98
CA LYS A 137 6.28 -4.51 -8.54
C LYS A 137 5.46 -5.56 -7.80
N TRP A 138 4.26 -5.86 -8.32
CA TRP A 138 3.33 -6.80 -7.66
C TRP A 138 3.87 -8.23 -7.63
N LYS A 139 4.54 -8.66 -8.70
CA LYS A 139 5.22 -9.96 -8.73
C LYS A 139 6.23 -10.08 -7.57
N TYR A 140 7.08 -9.08 -7.39
CA TYR A 140 8.07 -9.10 -6.32
C TYR A 140 7.42 -8.96 -4.93
N ALA A 141 6.33 -8.20 -4.79
CA ALA A 141 5.60 -8.11 -3.54
C ALA A 141 4.92 -9.43 -3.14
N ILE A 142 4.37 -10.16 -4.11
CA ILE A 142 3.82 -11.51 -3.89
C ILE A 142 4.92 -12.47 -3.40
N GLU A 143 6.06 -12.50 -4.08
CA GLU A 143 7.18 -13.37 -3.68
C GLU A 143 7.78 -12.96 -2.32
N PHE A 144 7.85 -11.67 -2.04
CA PHE A 144 8.25 -11.16 -0.73
C PHE A 144 7.27 -11.63 0.36
N SER A 145 5.97 -11.48 0.13
CA SER A 145 4.94 -11.86 1.11
C SER A 145 4.96 -13.36 1.44
N LYS A 146 5.20 -14.22 0.45
CA LYS A 146 5.30 -15.68 0.65
C LYS A 146 6.44 -16.09 1.60
N LYS A 147 7.48 -15.28 1.70
CA LYS A 147 8.63 -15.52 2.61
C LYS A 147 8.35 -15.05 4.05
N GLN A 148 7.23 -14.39 4.28
CA GLN A 148 6.85 -13.86 5.59
C GLN A 148 5.75 -14.72 6.23
N ILE A 149 5.81 -14.90 7.55
CA ILE A 149 4.82 -15.70 8.29
C ILE A 149 3.45 -15.02 8.24
N ASN A 150 2.43 -15.77 7.81
CA ASN A 150 1.03 -15.34 7.74
C ASN A 150 0.82 -14.02 6.99
N THR A 151 1.63 -13.77 5.96
CA THR A 151 1.58 -12.51 5.22
C THR A 151 1.13 -12.73 3.78
N LYS A 152 0.27 -11.86 3.29
CA LYS A 152 -0.26 -11.87 1.92
C LYS A 152 -0.08 -10.48 1.30
N PHE A 153 0.14 -10.44 0.00
CA PHE A 153 0.04 -9.20 -0.77
C PHE A 153 -1.36 -9.07 -1.37
N ILE A 154 -1.96 -7.89 -1.27
CA ILE A 154 -3.27 -7.60 -1.85
C ILE A 154 -3.29 -6.21 -2.48
N ILE A 155 -4.16 -6.04 -3.49
CA ILE A 155 -4.45 -4.75 -4.10
C ILE A 155 -5.87 -4.36 -3.71
N ILE A 156 -6.02 -3.17 -3.16
CA ILE A 156 -7.31 -2.59 -2.78
C ILE A 156 -7.68 -1.52 -3.81
N THR A 157 -8.90 -1.58 -4.30
CA THR A 157 -9.47 -0.62 -5.25
C THR A 157 -10.68 0.08 -4.62
N GLU A 158 -11.25 1.05 -5.32
CA GLU A 158 -12.50 1.70 -4.91
C GLU A 158 -13.64 0.71 -4.63
N LYS A 159 -13.66 -0.42 -5.33
CA LYS A 159 -14.68 -1.47 -5.14
C LYS A 159 -14.70 -2.08 -3.74
N PHE A 160 -13.58 -1.99 -3.02
CA PHE A 160 -13.51 -2.46 -1.63
C PHE A 160 -14.42 -1.63 -0.70
N PHE A 161 -14.68 -0.39 -1.03
CA PHE A 161 -15.48 0.54 -0.23
C PHE A 161 -16.93 0.67 -0.74
N GLU A 162 -17.24 0.05 -1.88
CA GLU A 162 -18.60 0.02 -2.39
C GLU A 162 -19.47 -0.86 -1.48
N PRO A 163 -20.71 -0.45 -1.17
CA PRO A 163 -21.66 -1.32 -0.49
C PRO A 163 -21.81 -2.61 -1.30
N ILE A 164 -21.77 -3.77 -0.64
CA ILE A 164 -22.15 -5.01 -1.29
C ILE A 164 -23.61 -4.82 -1.69
N GLY A 165 -23.85 -4.58 -2.97
CA GLY A 165 -25.19 -4.39 -3.50
C GLY A 165 -26.06 -5.58 -3.08
N ASN A 166 -27.20 -5.29 -2.46
CA ASN A 166 -28.24 -6.26 -2.29
C ASN A 166 -28.74 -6.66 -3.69
N THR A 167 -28.08 -7.63 -4.31
CA THR A 167 -28.72 -8.41 -5.37
C THR A 167 -29.67 -9.39 -4.68
N LEU A 168 -30.78 -8.81 -4.16
CA LEU A 168 -32.00 -9.55 -3.96
C LEU A 168 -32.83 -9.36 -5.23
N GLU A 169 -32.63 -10.22 -6.20
CA GLU A 169 -33.64 -10.64 -7.17
C GLU A 169 -33.44 -12.14 -7.42
#